data_46c9d908c53b7cb62b6205742db4cc91
#
_entry.id   46c9d908c53b7cb62b6205742db4cc91
#
_cell.length_a   1.000
_cell.length_b   1.000
_cell.length_c   1.000
_cell.angle_alpha   90.00
_cell.angle_beta   90.00
_cell.angle_gamma   90.00
#
_symmetry.space_group_name_H-M   'P 1'
#
loop_
_entity.id
_entity.type
_entity.pdbx_description
1 polymer ?
#
loop_
_entity_poly.entity_id
_entity_poly.type
_entity_poly.pdbx_seq_one_letter_code
_entity_poly.pdbx_strand_id
1 'polypeptide(L)'
;MKKNIYILVVEDEPDVLDSIVRDIEEFESRFPIEMADTAEEAKEIIRDILDEGDQIGLILCDHVLPEQNGVDLLIEMQKDERTRSVKKVLITGQAGLEETVKAVNEADLEHYIAKPWKKKELVDIVRNQLTDFVIEQSVNPLQYMSVLDQERIAESIRHGGDITDV
;
A
#
# COMPACT_ATOMS: atom_id res chain seq x y z
N MET A 1 3.67 14.44 -18.27
CA MET A 1 4.54 14.22 -17.10
C MET A 1 4.27 12.87 -16.48
N LYS A 2 5.35 12.20 -16.12
CA LYS A 2 5.25 10.88 -15.51
C LYS A 2 4.80 11.01 -14.06
N LYS A 3 3.69 10.36 -13.72
CA LYS A 3 3.19 10.33 -12.34
C LYS A 3 3.88 9.22 -11.57
N ASN A 4 4.30 9.53 -10.36
CA ASN A 4 4.87 8.52 -9.46
C ASN A 4 3.74 7.85 -8.68
N ILE A 5 3.96 6.57 -8.37
CA ILE A 5 3.09 5.79 -7.48
C ILE A 5 3.93 5.46 -6.25
N TYR A 6 3.51 5.94 -5.10
CA TYR A 6 4.26 5.82 -3.86
C TYR A 6 3.80 4.65 -3.01
N ILE A 7 4.74 4.14 -2.21
CA ILE A 7 4.44 3.27 -1.07
C ILE A 7 4.61 4.15 0.16
N LEU A 8 3.61 4.15 1.04
CA LEU A 8 3.68 4.87 2.31
C LEU A 8 3.77 3.86 3.45
N VAL A 9 4.76 4.02 4.32
CA VAL A 9 4.95 3.16 5.50
C VAL A 9 4.74 4.02 6.75
N VAL A 10 3.82 3.62 7.61
CA VAL A 10 3.47 4.34 8.82
C VAL A 10 3.76 3.47 10.04
N GLU A 11 4.77 3.83 10.81
CA GLU A 11 5.25 3.07 11.96
C GLU A 11 6.01 4.01 12.90
N ASP A 12 5.67 4.00 14.18
CA ASP A 12 6.29 4.92 15.15
C ASP A 12 7.59 4.40 15.77
N GLU A 13 7.86 3.10 15.70
CA GLU A 13 9.11 2.53 16.20
C GLU A 13 10.19 2.59 15.12
N PRO A 14 11.26 3.39 15.31
CA PRO A 14 12.27 3.57 14.26
C PRO A 14 12.91 2.28 13.77
N ASP A 15 13.21 1.35 14.67
CA ASP A 15 13.84 0.08 14.29
C ASP A 15 12.92 -0.79 13.44
N VAL A 16 11.62 -0.78 13.75
CA VAL A 16 10.62 -1.52 12.99
C VAL A 16 10.43 -0.87 11.63
N LEU A 17 10.34 0.45 11.59
CA LEU A 17 10.22 1.20 10.34
C LEU A 17 11.40 0.90 9.41
N ASP A 18 12.62 0.95 9.94
CA ASP A 18 13.82 0.65 9.16
C ASP A 18 13.81 -0.79 8.63
N SER A 19 13.31 -1.74 9.43
CA SER A 19 13.21 -3.14 9.01
C SER A 19 12.21 -3.31 7.87
N ILE A 20 11.07 -2.64 7.95
CA ILE A 20 10.07 -2.70 6.88
C ILE A 20 10.66 -2.14 5.59
N VAL A 21 11.23 -0.94 5.64
CA VAL A 21 11.78 -0.26 4.47
C VAL A 21 12.90 -1.08 3.83
N ARG A 22 13.77 -1.66 4.65
CA ARG A 22 14.86 -2.50 4.16
C ARG A 22 14.32 -3.74 3.44
N ASP A 23 13.30 -4.37 4.01
CA ASP A 23 12.75 -5.61 3.43
C ASP A 23 12.05 -5.36 2.09
N ILE A 24 11.53 -4.15 1.85
CA ILE A 24 10.82 -3.82 0.61
C ILE A 24 11.62 -2.92 -0.33
N GLU A 25 12.92 -2.75 -0.09
CA GLU A 25 13.75 -1.83 -0.88
C GLU A 25 13.79 -2.16 -2.38
N GLU A 26 13.54 -3.41 -2.75
CA GLU A 26 13.52 -3.79 -4.17
C GLU A 26 12.44 -3.09 -4.98
N PHE A 27 11.40 -2.58 -4.33
CA PHE A 27 10.32 -1.86 -5.01
C PHE A 27 10.63 -0.39 -5.23
N GLU A 28 11.58 0.17 -4.51
CA GLU A 28 11.84 1.61 -4.48
C GLU A 28 12.25 2.17 -5.84
N SER A 29 12.90 1.37 -6.68
CA SER A 29 13.30 1.82 -8.02
C SER A 29 12.11 2.20 -8.91
N ARG A 30 10.93 1.65 -8.62
CA ARG A 30 9.71 1.89 -9.39
C ARG A 30 8.60 2.55 -8.57
N PHE A 31 8.60 2.34 -7.26
CA PHE A 31 7.61 2.87 -6.34
C PHE A 31 8.36 3.56 -5.19
N PRO A 32 8.56 4.87 -5.27
CA PRO A 32 9.25 5.57 -4.18
C PRO A 32 8.57 5.31 -2.83
N ILE A 33 9.39 5.17 -1.78
CA ILE A 33 8.89 4.85 -0.45
C ILE A 33 8.96 6.10 0.43
N GLU A 34 7.83 6.49 0.99
CA GLU A 34 7.72 7.55 1.98
C GLU A 34 7.42 6.95 3.35
N MET A 35 7.90 7.61 4.38
CA MET A 35 7.81 7.12 5.76
C MET A 35 7.16 8.17 6.65
N ALA A 36 6.29 7.70 7.55
CA ALA A 36 5.66 8.53 8.56
C ALA A 36 5.72 7.82 9.90
N ASP A 37 5.87 8.54 10.99
CA ASP A 37 5.89 7.97 12.33
C ASP A 37 4.59 8.21 13.10
N THR A 38 3.69 9.01 12.55
CA THR A 38 2.37 9.27 13.12
C THR A 38 1.31 9.28 12.01
N ALA A 39 0.06 9.11 12.39
CA ALA A 39 -1.05 9.23 11.46
C ALA A 39 -1.16 10.65 10.90
N GLU A 40 -0.87 11.66 11.71
CA GLU A 40 -0.91 13.06 11.27
C GLU A 40 0.13 13.34 10.20
N GLU A 41 1.36 12.88 10.40
CA GLU A 41 2.41 13.00 9.39
C GLU A 41 2.03 12.26 8.11
N ALA A 42 1.45 11.06 8.25
CA ALA A 42 0.98 10.30 7.10
C ALA A 42 -0.04 11.09 6.29
N LYS A 43 -0.99 11.75 6.94
CA LYS A 43 -2.00 12.57 6.27
C LYS A 43 -1.37 13.74 5.51
N GLU A 44 -0.36 14.38 6.07
CA GLU A 44 0.35 15.47 5.41
C GLU A 44 1.07 14.98 4.16
N ILE A 45 1.77 13.85 4.27
CA ILE A 45 2.45 13.23 3.13
C ILE A 45 1.44 12.87 2.03
N ILE A 46 0.32 12.28 2.41
CA ILE A 46 -0.74 11.92 1.46
C ILE A 46 -1.23 13.16 0.70
N ARG A 47 -1.52 14.24 1.40
CA ARG A 47 -1.98 15.47 0.77
C ARG A 47 -0.95 16.01 -0.21
N ASP A 48 0.30 16.06 0.21
CA ASP A 48 1.38 16.59 -0.63
C ASP A 48 1.56 15.77 -1.91
N ILE A 49 1.54 14.43 -1.80
CA ILE A 49 1.65 13.54 -2.95
C ILE A 49 0.50 13.76 -3.92
N LEU A 50 -0.73 13.78 -3.42
CA LEU A 50 -1.91 13.93 -4.25
C LEU A 50 -2.01 15.31 -4.87
N ASP A 51 -1.63 16.36 -4.13
CA ASP A 51 -1.69 17.74 -4.63
C ASP A 51 -0.68 17.97 -5.76
N GLU A 52 0.42 17.23 -5.79
CA GLU A 52 1.38 17.26 -6.89
C GLU A 52 0.95 16.42 -8.10
N GLY A 53 -0.18 15.75 -8.00
CA GLY A 53 -0.69 14.93 -9.09
C GLY A 53 -0.17 13.50 -9.09
N ASP A 54 0.59 13.11 -8.08
CA ASP A 54 1.08 11.75 -7.93
C ASP A 54 0.05 10.86 -7.24
N GLN A 55 0.32 9.56 -7.16
CA GLN A 55 -0.58 8.58 -6.58
C GLN A 55 0.10 7.82 -5.45
N ILE A 56 -0.72 7.23 -4.58
CA ILE A 56 -0.26 6.27 -3.58
C ILE A 56 -0.86 4.93 -3.97
N GLY A 57 -0.03 3.92 -4.15
CA GLY A 57 -0.49 2.58 -4.51
C GLY A 57 -0.75 1.71 -3.29
N LEU A 58 0.05 1.87 -2.26
CA LEU A 58 0.03 0.99 -1.09
C LEU A 58 0.39 1.76 0.16
N ILE A 59 -0.34 1.48 1.24
CA ILE A 59 0.03 1.91 2.58
C ILE A 59 0.26 0.67 3.46
N LEU A 60 1.40 0.64 4.14
CA LEU A 60 1.70 -0.34 5.18
C LEU A 60 1.61 0.42 6.50
N CYS A 61 0.66 0.07 7.33
CA CYS A 61 0.35 0.85 8.52
C CYS A 61 0.34 0.00 9.78
N ASP A 62 1.06 0.44 10.80
CA ASP A 62 0.99 -0.18 12.12
C ASP A 62 -0.37 0.09 12.77
N HIS A 63 -0.87 -0.87 13.50
CA HIS A 63 -2.11 -0.76 14.25
C HIS A 63 -2.00 0.28 15.37
N VAL A 64 -0.93 0.20 16.15
CA VAL A 64 -0.77 1.05 17.34
C VAL A 64 0.16 2.24 17.00
N LEU A 65 -0.45 3.40 16.79
CA LEU A 65 0.28 4.64 16.53
C LEU A 65 -0.02 5.64 17.64
N PRO A 66 0.88 6.64 17.86
CA PRO A 66 0.57 7.72 18.81
C PRO A 66 -0.67 8.49 18.38
N GLU A 67 -1.51 8.86 19.32
CA GLU A 67 -2.66 9.73 19.14
C GLU A 67 -3.82 9.15 18.32
N GLN A 68 -3.53 8.52 17.18
CA GLN A 68 -4.58 7.93 16.35
C GLN A 68 -4.22 6.48 16.02
N ASN A 69 -5.20 5.59 16.16
CA ASN A 69 -5.09 4.18 15.81
C ASN A 69 -4.91 4.05 14.29
N GLY A 70 -4.01 3.13 13.88
CA GLY A 70 -3.77 2.90 12.45
C GLY A 70 -5.00 2.42 11.69
N VAL A 71 -5.86 1.63 12.34
CA VAL A 71 -7.12 1.19 11.70
C VAL A 71 -8.01 2.39 11.39
N ASP A 72 -8.08 3.36 12.28
CA ASP A 72 -8.89 4.57 12.06
C ASP A 72 -8.35 5.39 10.88
N LEU A 73 -7.02 5.47 10.73
CA LEU A 73 -6.41 6.12 9.57
C LEU A 73 -6.83 5.43 8.27
N LEU A 74 -6.79 4.10 8.25
CA LEU A 74 -7.17 3.33 7.06
C LEU A 74 -8.66 3.50 6.74
N ILE A 75 -9.51 3.59 7.76
CA ILE A 75 -10.94 3.83 7.58
C ILE A 75 -11.17 5.22 6.97
N GLU A 76 -10.48 6.23 7.45
CA GLU A 76 -10.57 7.58 6.90
C GLU A 76 -10.17 7.58 5.42
N MET A 77 -9.11 6.86 5.06
CA MET A 77 -8.66 6.74 3.69
C MET A 77 -9.71 6.06 2.80
N GLN A 78 -10.41 5.08 3.33
CA GLN A 78 -11.46 4.37 2.57
C GLN A 78 -12.68 5.27 2.30
N LYS A 79 -12.96 6.20 3.19
CA LYS A 79 -14.08 7.13 3.05
C LYS A 79 -13.77 8.30 2.10
N ASP A 80 -12.52 8.60 1.90
CA ASP A 80 -12.07 9.70 1.04
C ASP A 80 -11.88 9.19 -0.39
N GLU A 81 -12.58 9.81 -1.34
CA GLU A 81 -12.51 9.43 -2.76
C GLU A 81 -11.08 9.48 -3.32
N ARG A 82 -10.24 10.38 -2.81
CA ARG A 82 -8.87 10.56 -3.27
C ARG A 82 -7.95 9.41 -2.85
N THR A 83 -8.30 8.69 -1.79
CA THR A 83 -7.46 7.64 -1.22
C THR A 83 -8.13 6.27 -1.17
N ARG A 84 -9.37 6.18 -1.60
CA ARG A 84 -10.12 4.92 -1.54
C ARG A 84 -9.44 3.78 -2.30
N SER A 85 -8.80 4.09 -3.42
CA SER A 85 -8.15 3.08 -4.27
C SER A 85 -6.80 2.60 -3.74
N VAL A 86 -6.23 3.27 -2.73
CA VAL A 86 -4.96 2.86 -2.14
C VAL A 86 -5.11 1.48 -1.50
N LYS A 87 -4.19 0.58 -1.81
CA LYS A 87 -4.17 -0.75 -1.17
C LYS A 87 -3.70 -0.60 0.27
N LYS A 88 -4.36 -1.28 1.19
CA LYS A 88 -4.17 -1.10 2.63
C LYS A 88 -3.74 -2.41 3.27
N VAL A 89 -2.60 -2.38 3.93
CA VAL A 89 -2.06 -3.53 4.67
C VAL A 89 -1.76 -3.07 6.10
N LEU A 90 -2.30 -3.81 7.06
CA LEU A 90 -2.07 -3.54 8.49
C LEU A 90 -0.92 -4.42 8.97
N ILE A 91 0.04 -3.82 9.67
CA ILE A 91 1.15 -4.56 10.30
C ILE A 91 0.95 -4.43 11.80
N THR A 92 0.83 -5.57 12.51
CA THR A 92 0.46 -5.51 13.91
C THR A 92 1.06 -6.62 14.74
N GLY A 93 1.47 -6.28 15.97
CA GLY A 93 1.91 -7.27 16.95
C GLY A 93 0.75 -7.85 17.76
N GLN A 94 -0.37 -7.14 17.84
CA GLN A 94 -1.45 -7.54 18.73
C GLN A 94 -2.81 -6.99 18.27
N ALA A 95 -3.22 -7.24 17.05
CA ALA A 95 -4.57 -6.87 16.67
C ALA A 95 -5.56 -7.80 17.37
N GLY A 96 -6.44 -7.27 18.18
CA GLY A 96 -7.60 -8.00 18.67
C GLY A 96 -8.50 -8.36 17.50
N LEU A 97 -9.27 -9.42 17.64
CA LEU A 97 -10.20 -9.85 16.60
C LEU A 97 -11.15 -8.73 16.18
N GLU A 98 -11.66 -7.97 17.13
CA GLU A 98 -12.60 -6.87 16.85
C GLU A 98 -11.97 -5.79 15.98
N GLU A 99 -10.74 -5.39 16.24
CA GLU A 99 -10.04 -4.37 15.45
C GLU A 99 -9.76 -4.88 14.03
N THR A 100 -9.40 -6.15 13.90
CA THR A 100 -9.16 -6.76 12.59
C THR A 100 -10.45 -6.82 11.77
N VAL A 101 -11.56 -7.23 12.39
CA VAL A 101 -12.86 -7.28 11.73
C VAL A 101 -13.30 -5.88 11.29
N LYS A 102 -13.11 -4.89 12.15
CA LYS A 102 -13.42 -3.50 11.85
C LYS A 102 -12.61 -3.01 10.63
N ALA A 103 -11.31 -3.31 10.61
CA ALA A 103 -10.45 -2.92 9.49
C ALA A 103 -10.90 -3.56 8.18
N VAL A 104 -11.23 -4.85 8.21
CA VAL A 104 -11.70 -5.56 7.00
C VAL A 104 -13.00 -4.95 6.50
N ASN A 105 -13.95 -4.69 7.40
CA ASN A 105 -15.29 -4.23 7.01
C ASN A 105 -15.34 -2.74 6.65
N GLU A 106 -14.63 -1.89 7.37
CA GLU A 106 -14.75 -0.44 7.21
C GLU A 106 -13.62 0.20 6.43
N ALA A 107 -12.40 -0.37 6.45
CA ALA A 107 -11.24 0.15 5.74
C ALA A 107 -10.95 -0.60 4.44
N ASP A 108 -11.71 -1.63 4.14
CA ASP A 108 -11.46 -2.52 3.00
C ASP A 108 -10.04 -3.10 3.04
N LEU A 109 -9.66 -3.55 4.23
CA LEU A 109 -8.34 -4.11 4.46
C LEU A 109 -8.22 -5.46 3.75
N GLU A 110 -7.23 -5.59 2.86
CA GLU A 110 -7.03 -6.83 2.11
C GLU A 110 -6.10 -7.80 2.81
N HIS A 111 -5.15 -7.27 3.56
CA HIS A 111 -4.19 -8.11 4.29
C HIS A 111 -3.78 -7.48 5.61
N TYR A 112 -3.47 -8.33 6.57
CA TYR A 112 -2.71 -7.91 7.72
C TYR A 112 -1.48 -8.83 7.87
N ILE A 113 -0.42 -8.29 8.45
CA ILE A 113 0.83 -9.00 8.66
C ILE A 113 1.13 -8.96 10.15
N ALA A 114 1.38 -10.12 10.74
CA ALA A 114 1.74 -10.22 12.17
C ALA A 114 3.22 -9.92 12.37
N LYS A 115 3.53 -9.18 13.42
CA LYS A 115 4.92 -8.97 13.86
C LYS A 115 5.32 -10.12 14.79
N PRO A 116 6.51 -10.68 14.67
CA PRO A 116 7.48 -10.46 13.61
C PRO A 116 7.09 -11.18 12.32
N TRP A 117 7.39 -10.57 11.20
CA TRP A 117 7.12 -11.14 9.90
C TRP A 117 8.39 -11.76 9.28
N LYS A 118 8.20 -12.57 8.25
CA LYS A 118 9.31 -13.04 7.41
C LYS A 118 9.41 -12.11 6.20
N LYS A 119 10.64 -11.80 5.81
CA LYS A 119 10.88 -10.92 4.65
C LYS A 119 10.11 -11.39 3.41
N LYS A 120 10.18 -12.69 3.10
CA LYS A 120 9.49 -13.24 1.93
C LYS A 120 7.99 -12.99 1.99
N GLU A 121 7.37 -13.15 3.15
CA GLU A 121 5.94 -12.90 3.34
C GLU A 121 5.59 -11.45 3.05
N LEU A 122 6.36 -10.52 3.61
CA LEU A 122 6.13 -9.09 3.39
C LEU A 122 6.31 -8.73 1.92
N VAL A 123 7.39 -9.20 1.30
CA VAL A 123 7.67 -8.92 -0.12
C VAL A 123 6.57 -9.48 -1.02
N ASP A 124 6.11 -10.70 -0.76
CA ASP A 124 5.05 -11.31 -1.57
C ASP A 124 3.74 -10.52 -1.48
N ILE A 125 3.37 -10.08 -0.27
CA ILE A 125 2.17 -9.29 -0.05
C ILE A 125 2.28 -7.94 -0.77
N VAL A 126 3.41 -7.25 -0.60
CA VAL A 126 3.63 -5.94 -1.25
C VAL A 126 3.55 -6.08 -2.77
N ARG A 127 4.21 -7.10 -3.32
CA ARG A 127 4.17 -7.33 -4.77
C ARG A 127 2.75 -7.59 -5.26
N ASN A 128 1.99 -8.42 -4.57
CA ASN A 128 0.62 -8.71 -4.95
C ASN A 128 -0.28 -7.48 -4.86
N GLN A 129 -0.14 -6.69 -3.81
CA GLN A 129 -0.97 -5.49 -3.64
C GLN A 129 -0.65 -4.41 -4.67
N LEU A 130 0.62 -4.20 -4.98
CA LEU A 130 1.00 -3.25 -6.03
C LEU A 130 0.57 -3.73 -7.41
N THR A 131 0.63 -5.05 -7.66
CA THR A 131 0.14 -5.63 -8.91
C THR A 131 -1.37 -5.38 -9.05
N ASP A 132 -2.14 -5.63 -7.98
CA ASP A 132 -3.57 -5.34 -7.95
C ASP A 132 -3.85 -3.87 -8.25
N PHE A 133 -3.12 -2.97 -7.62
CA PHE A 133 -3.29 -1.53 -7.83
C PHE A 133 -3.07 -1.15 -9.30
N VAL A 134 -1.97 -1.60 -9.87
CA VAL A 134 -1.61 -1.28 -11.26
C VAL A 134 -2.68 -1.80 -12.23
N ILE A 135 -3.15 -3.03 -12.02
CA ILE A 135 -4.19 -3.62 -12.86
C ILE A 135 -5.52 -2.87 -12.70
N GLU A 136 -5.97 -2.66 -11.46
CA GLU A 136 -7.26 -2.04 -11.18
C GLU A 136 -7.33 -0.58 -11.63
N GLN A 137 -6.23 0.15 -11.53
CA GLN A 137 -6.18 1.56 -11.91
C GLN A 137 -5.84 1.76 -13.38
N SER A 138 -5.72 0.68 -14.15
CA SER A 138 -5.40 0.72 -15.58
C SER A 138 -4.12 1.51 -15.87
N VAL A 139 -3.14 1.41 -14.97
CA VAL A 139 -1.82 2.04 -15.14
C VAL A 139 -1.05 1.24 -16.20
N ASN A 140 -0.23 1.91 -17.00
CA ASN A 140 0.63 1.21 -17.97
C ASN A 140 1.56 0.26 -17.20
N PRO A 141 1.37 -1.07 -17.29
CA PRO A 141 2.09 -2.01 -16.43
C PRO A 141 3.54 -2.24 -16.85
N LEU A 142 3.89 -1.91 -18.10
CA LEU A 142 5.20 -2.25 -18.65
C LEU A 142 6.36 -1.64 -17.85
N GLN A 143 6.18 -0.41 -17.36
CA GLN A 143 7.23 0.27 -16.60
C GLN A 143 7.43 -0.31 -15.20
N TYR A 144 6.50 -1.14 -14.72
CA TYR A 144 6.55 -1.73 -13.38
C TYR A 144 6.78 -3.24 -13.38
N MET A 145 6.81 -3.89 -14.56
CA MET A 145 6.89 -5.34 -14.66
C MET A 145 8.06 -5.97 -13.92
N SER A 146 9.19 -5.27 -13.85
CA SER A 146 10.39 -5.83 -13.23
C SER A 146 10.23 -6.13 -11.74
N VAL A 147 9.30 -5.43 -11.06
CA VAL A 147 9.08 -5.60 -9.61
C VAL A 147 7.71 -6.18 -9.29
N LEU A 148 6.84 -6.36 -10.26
CA LEU A 148 5.49 -6.89 -10.07
C LEU A 148 5.39 -8.37 -10.46
N ASP A 149 4.21 -8.95 -10.27
CA ASP A 149 3.92 -10.31 -10.70
C ASP A 149 3.75 -10.32 -12.21
N GLN A 150 4.78 -10.80 -12.91
CA GLN A 150 4.86 -10.73 -14.36
C GLN A 150 3.78 -11.56 -15.06
N GLU A 151 3.42 -12.72 -14.50
CA GLU A 151 2.37 -13.55 -15.08
C GLU A 151 1.01 -12.87 -15.01
N ARG A 152 0.69 -12.26 -13.86
CA ARG A 152 -0.57 -11.55 -13.68
C ARG A 152 -0.65 -10.32 -14.59
N ILE A 153 0.45 -9.60 -14.74
CA ILE A 153 0.52 -8.44 -15.64
C ILE A 153 0.34 -8.87 -17.09
N ALA A 154 1.02 -9.93 -17.50
CA ALA A 154 0.91 -10.44 -18.88
C ALA A 154 -0.53 -10.88 -19.19
N GLU A 155 -1.18 -11.57 -18.23
CA GLU A 155 -2.56 -11.99 -18.38
C GLU A 155 -3.51 -10.80 -18.47
N SER A 156 -3.28 -9.78 -17.66
CA SER A 156 -4.06 -8.54 -17.67
C SER A 156 -3.96 -7.83 -19.03
N ILE A 157 -2.77 -7.79 -19.62
CA ILE A 157 -2.55 -7.17 -20.94
C ILE A 157 -3.33 -7.92 -22.00
N ARG A 158 -3.31 -9.26 -22.00
CA ARG A 158 -4.08 -10.06 -22.93
C ARG A 158 -5.58 -9.80 -22.86
N HIS A 159 -6.11 -9.76 -21.64
CA HIS A 159 -7.54 -9.49 -21.43
C HIS A 159 -7.89 -8.04 -21.74
N GLY A 160 -7.01 -7.11 -21.40
CA GLY A 160 -7.20 -5.70 -21.70
C GLY A 160 -7.22 -5.43 -23.21
N GLY A 161 -6.38 -6.13 -23.98
CA GLY A 161 -6.37 -6.04 -25.42
C GLY A 161 -7.69 -6.51 -26.02
N ASP A 162 -8.24 -7.59 -25.52
CA ASP A 162 -9.51 -8.11 -25.96
C ASP A 162 -10.66 -7.16 -25.65
N ILE A 163 -10.61 -6.46 -24.54
CA ILE A 163 -11.64 -5.50 -24.14
C ILE A 163 -11.54 -4.21 -24.97
N THR A 164 -10.34 -3.74 -25.24
CA THR A 164 -10.11 -2.48 -25.97
C THR A 164 -10.38 -2.61 -27.47
N ASP A 165 -10.41 -3.82 -27.98
CA ASP A 165 -10.69 -4.08 -29.39
C ASP A 165 -12.18 -4.09 -29.69
N VAL A 166 -13.01 -3.91 -28.69
CA VAL A 166 -14.48 -3.86 -28.83
C VAL A 166 -14.99 -2.39 -28.95
#